data_bd66df492c7d6a608183087b48d5eff9
#
_entry.id   bd66df492c7d6a608183087b48d5eff9
#
_cell.length_a   1.000
_cell.length_b   1.000
_cell.length_c   1.000
_cell.angle_alpha   90.00
_cell.angle_beta   90.00
_cell.angle_gamma   90.00
#
_symmetry.space_group_name_H-M   'P 1'
#
loop_
_entity.id
_entity.type
_entity.pdbx_description
1 polymer ?
#
loop_
_entity_poly.entity_id
_entity_poly.type
_entity_poly.pdbx_seq_one_letter_code
_entity_poly.pdbx_strand_id
1 'polypeptide(L)'
;MKTLENNFLYLVVLGGRAEKANIELHDVRWVVGSKIEDTYDTLRKDWFGSSRGLHIDSYKKIQYIDGYKINLINVENHKIEKSN
;
A
#
# COMPACT_ATOMS: atom_id res chain seq x y z
N MET A 1 -25.14 -6.28 1.11
CA MET A 1 -24.37 -6.14 1.05
C MET A 1 -23.48 -6.72 1.61
N LYS A 2 -22.77 -6.74 1.48
CA LYS A 2 -21.90 -7.30 1.83
C LYS A 2 -21.11 -6.75 2.64
N THR A 3 -20.75 -7.05 3.33
CA THR A 3 -20.05 -6.60 4.12
C THR A 3 -18.87 -6.59 3.93
N LEU A 4 -18.30 -6.13 4.05
CA LEU A 4 -17.32 -6.14 3.83
C LEU A 4 -16.42 -6.23 4.36
N GLU A 5 -16.04 -6.34 4.62
CA GLU A 5 -15.33 -6.54 4.96
C GLU A 5 -14.40 -6.44 5.52
N ASN A 6 -13.75 -6.58 5.63
CA ASN A 6 -12.54 -6.93 6.20
C ASN A 6 -11.39 -6.40 5.45
N ASN A 7 -11.46 -5.15 5.12
CA ASN A 7 -10.33 -4.47 4.54
C ASN A 7 -9.62 -3.68 5.61
N PHE A 8 -8.31 -3.64 5.49
CA PHE A 8 -7.48 -2.98 6.48
C PHE A 8 -6.56 -2.00 5.80
N LEU A 9 -6.15 -1.00 6.54
CA LEU A 9 -5.19 -0.04 6.08
C LEU A 9 -3.80 -0.55 6.42
N TYR A 10 -2.91 -0.55 5.45
CA TYR A 10 -1.54 -0.97 5.70
C TYR A 10 -0.58 0.16 5.37
N LEU A 11 0.42 0.30 6.19
CA LEU A 11 1.54 1.17 5.90
C LEU A 11 2.66 0.24 5.48
N VAL A 12 3.21 0.49 4.31
CA VAL A 12 4.16 -0.45 3.71
C VAL A 12 5.42 0.28 3.33
N VAL A 13 6.55 -0.33 3.63
CA VAL A 13 7.84 0.17 3.19
C VAL A 13 8.32 -0.76 2.11
N LEU A 14 8.54 -0.21 0.93
CA LEU A 14 8.99 -0.97 -0.22
C LEU A 14 10.47 -0.73 -0.45
N GLY A 15 11.14 -1.75 -0.97
CA GLY A 15 12.51 -1.63 -1.38
C GLY A 15 12.67 -2.17 -2.77
N GLY A 16 13.60 -1.63 -3.51
CA GLY A 16 13.84 -2.08 -4.87
C GLY A 16 15.00 -1.34 -5.47
N ARG A 17 15.07 -1.35 -6.79
CA ARG A 17 16.19 -0.75 -7.47
C ARG A 17 15.73 0.07 -8.64
N ALA A 18 16.54 1.04 -8.99
CA ALA A 18 16.35 1.73 -10.24
C ALA A 18 16.99 0.88 -11.30
N GLU A 19 16.45 0.95 -12.51
CA GLU A 19 17.00 0.19 -13.59
C GLU A 19 18.39 0.69 -13.90
N LYS A 20 19.29 -0.19 -14.08
CA LYS A 20 20.66 0.13 -14.43
C LYS A 20 21.38 0.96 -13.38
N ALA A 21 20.96 0.84 -12.16
CA ALA A 21 21.65 1.54 -11.08
C ALA A 21 21.89 0.58 -9.94
N ASN A 22 22.92 0.87 -9.18
CA ASN A 22 23.23 0.05 -8.04
C ASN A 22 22.74 0.66 -6.76
N ILE A 23 21.73 1.47 -6.89
CA ILE A 23 21.18 2.15 -5.73
C ILE A 23 19.89 1.52 -5.34
N GLU A 24 19.71 1.28 -4.08
CA GLU A 24 18.47 0.77 -3.59
C GLU A 24 17.51 1.91 -3.35
N LEU A 25 16.28 1.75 -3.78
CA LEU A 25 15.26 2.76 -3.62
C LEU A 25 14.28 2.29 -2.55
N HIS A 26 13.70 3.25 -1.85
CA HIS A 26 12.68 2.93 -0.86
C HIS A 26 11.50 3.84 -1.05
N ASP A 27 10.34 3.37 -0.67
CA ASP A 27 9.13 4.16 -0.75
C ASP A 27 8.22 3.73 0.40
N VAL A 28 7.43 4.66 0.88
CA VAL A 28 6.48 4.37 1.93
C VAL A 28 5.10 4.61 1.36
N ARG A 29 4.26 3.59 1.44
CA ARG A 29 2.96 3.65 0.81
C ARG A 29 1.86 3.25 1.77
N TRP A 30 0.70 3.87 1.58
CA TRP A 30 -0.51 3.44 2.27
C TRP A 30 -1.31 2.63 1.29
N VAL A 31 -1.85 1.52 1.72
CA VAL A 31 -2.61 0.67 0.81
C VAL A 31 -3.67 -0.09 1.62
N VAL A 32 -4.71 -0.50 0.95
CA VAL A 32 -5.83 -1.18 1.58
C VAL A 32 -5.99 -2.57 1.00
N GLY A 33 -6.24 -3.55 1.84
CA GLY A 33 -6.52 -4.90 1.40
C GLY A 33 -7.00 -5.72 2.55
N SER A 34 -7.52 -6.91 2.27
CA SER A 34 -7.96 -7.77 3.36
C SER A 34 -6.77 -8.47 4.00
N LYS A 35 -5.70 -8.61 3.26
CA LYS A 35 -4.45 -9.10 3.80
C LYS A 35 -3.36 -8.47 2.97
N ILE A 36 -2.15 -8.55 3.44
CA ILE A 36 -1.07 -7.83 2.78
C ILE A 36 -0.85 -8.32 1.36
N GLU A 37 -1.06 -9.60 1.11
CA GLU A 37 -0.87 -10.15 -0.22
C GLU A 37 -1.81 -9.53 -1.24
N ASP A 38 -2.96 -9.08 -0.80
CA ASP A 38 -3.92 -8.47 -1.71
C ASP A 38 -3.49 -7.09 -2.17
N THR A 39 -2.46 -6.55 -1.58
CA THR A 39 -2.00 -5.20 -1.92
C THR A 39 -0.86 -5.22 -2.93
N TYR A 40 -0.32 -6.39 -3.23
CA TYR A 40 0.88 -6.48 -4.05
C TYR A 40 0.73 -5.88 -5.44
N ASP A 41 -0.41 -6.13 -6.08
CA ASP A 41 -0.59 -5.61 -7.43
C ASP A 41 -0.64 -4.09 -7.44
N THR A 42 -1.31 -3.51 -6.47
CA THR A 42 -1.39 -2.07 -6.36
C THR A 42 -0.02 -1.47 -6.11
N LEU A 43 0.73 -2.09 -5.22
CA LEU A 43 2.05 -1.58 -4.89
C LEU A 43 2.98 -1.68 -6.08
N ARG A 44 2.92 -2.78 -6.81
CA ARG A 44 3.78 -2.96 -7.95
C ARG A 44 3.45 -1.99 -9.07
N LYS A 45 2.18 -1.77 -9.28
CA LYS A 45 1.73 -0.92 -10.34
C LYS A 45 2.23 0.51 -10.19
N ASP A 46 2.27 1.01 -8.98
CA ASP A 46 2.65 2.38 -8.72
C ASP A 46 4.13 2.54 -8.34
N TRP A 47 4.88 1.47 -8.38
CA TRP A 47 6.28 1.54 -8.00
C TRP A 47 7.08 2.33 -9.04
N PHE A 48 7.93 3.20 -8.57
CA PHE A 48 8.64 4.12 -9.45
C PHE A 48 10.00 3.59 -9.92
N GLY A 49 10.41 2.43 -9.48
CA GLY A 49 11.65 1.85 -9.93
C GLY A 49 11.39 0.64 -10.80
N SER A 50 12.39 -0.19 -10.94
CA SER A 50 12.25 -1.42 -11.70
C SER A 50 11.45 -2.42 -10.87
N SER A 51 10.52 -3.11 -11.50
CA SER A 51 9.74 -4.09 -10.76
C SER A 51 10.56 -5.33 -10.44
N ARG A 52 11.74 -5.49 -11.12
CA ARG A 52 12.58 -6.59 -10.83
C ARG A 52 13.20 -6.37 -9.49
N GLY A 53 13.04 -7.29 -8.59
CA GLY A 53 13.60 -7.18 -7.25
C GLY A 53 12.81 -6.32 -6.30
N LEU A 54 11.65 -5.86 -6.72
CA LEU A 54 10.79 -5.10 -5.82
C LEU A 54 10.32 -6.02 -4.69
N HIS A 55 10.41 -5.54 -3.48
CA HIS A 55 10.01 -6.35 -2.33
C HIS A 55 9.48 -5.44 -1.21
N ILE A 56 8.80 -6.06 -0.28
CA ILE A 56 8.31 -5.37 0.90
C ILE A 56 9.34 -5.54 2.00
N ASP A 57 9.86 -4.44 2.49
CA ASP A 57 10.81 -4.48 3.60
C ASP A 57 10.08 -4.66 4.91
N SER A 58 8.96 -3.99 5.06
CA SER A 58 8.16 -4.13 6.26
C SER A 58 6.77 -3.60 6.01
N TYR A 59 5.84 -3.98 6.84
CA TYR A 59 4.51 -3.43 6.76
C TYR A 59 3.84 -3.51 8.11
N LYS A 60 2.81 -2.71 8.26
CA LYS A 60 2.05 -2.72 9.49
C LYS A 60 0.59 -2.51 9.19
N LYS A 61 -0.25 -3.31 9.80
CA LYS A 61 -1.69 -3.13 9.71
C LYS A 61 -2.06 -2.06 10.71
N ILE A 62 -2.74 -1.02 10.26
CA ILE A 62 -3.08 0.12 11.09
C ILE A 62 -4.55 0.06 11.44
N GLN A 63 -4.85 -0.27 12.66
CA GLN A 63 -6.21 -0.35 13.11
C GLN A 63 -6.55 0.73 14.11
N TYR A 64 -5.54 1.22 14.82
CA TYR A 64 -5.73 2.27 15.80
C TYR A 64 -4.58 3.25 15.72
N ILE A 65 -4.88 4.51 15.88
CA ILE A 65 -3.86 5.54 15.95
C ILE A 65 -4.23 6.49 17.04
N ASP A 66 -3.34 6.68 17.98
CA ASP A 66 -3.54 7.65 19.08
C ASP A 66 -4.85 7.43 19.82
N GLY A 67 -5.22 6.16 19.97
CA GLY A 67 -6.45 5.85 20.68
C GLY A 67 -7.69 5.87 19.82
N TYR A 68 -7.54 6.14 18.52
CA TYR A 68 -8.69 6.20 17.63
C TYR A 68 -8.72 4.98 16.73
N LYS A 69 -9.89 4.46 16.52
CA LYS A 69 -10.06 3.34 15.65
C LYS A 69 -10.19 3.83 14.21
N ILE A 70 -9.53 3.15 13.29
CA ILE A 70 -9.56 3.51 11.89
C ILE A 70 -10.72 2.78 11.23
N ASN A 71 -11.55 3.51 10.51
CA ASN A 71 -12.61 2.94 9.71
C ASN A 71 -12.37 3.24 8.26
N LEU A 72 -12.56 2.27 7.40
CA LEU A 72 -12.38 2.45 5.97
C LEU A 72 -13.74 2.41 5.30
N ILE A 73 -13.97 3.39 4.44
CA ILE A 73 -15.22 3.49 3.73
C ILE A 73 -14.92 3.47 2.25
N ASN A 74 -15.52 2.52 1.56
CA ASN A 74 -15.33 2.43 0.13
C ASN A 74 -16.18 3.48 -0.55
N VAL A 75 -15.53 4.31 -1.33
CA VAL A 75 -16.21 5.39 -2.01
C VAL A 75 -16.22 5.08 -3.48
N GLU A 76 -17.37 4.78 -4.01
CA GLU A 76 -17.46 4.44 -5.38
C GLU A 76 -17.75 5.60 -6.22
N ASN A 77 -17.45 5.51 -7.45
CA ASN A 77 -17.81 6.49 -8.43
C ASN A 77 -17.40 7.88 -8.12
N HIS A 78 -16.22 8.05 -7.48
CA HIS A 78 -15.86 9.37 -7.24
C HIS A 78 -14.47 9.57 -7.70
N LYS A 79 -14.10 10.78 -7.96
CA LYS A 79 -12.83 11.10 -8.39
C LYS A 79 -11.93 11.10 -7.28
N ILE A 80 -10.90 10.32 -7.32
CA ILE A 80 -9.95 10.25 -6.29
C ILE A 80 -8.90 11.24 -6.49
N GLU A 81 -8.60 12.04 -5.48
CA GLU A 81 -7.56 12.94 -5.57
C GLU A 81 -6.30 12.22 -5.40
N LYS A 82 -5.38 12.34 -6.31
CA LYS A 82 -4.14 11.70 -6.20
C LYS A 82 -3.31 12.45 -5.31
N SER A 83 -2.75 11.84 -4.40
CA SER A 83 -1.82 12.54 -3.61
C SER A 83 -0.54 12.40 -4.17
N ASN A 84 0.08 12.97 -4.30
CA ASN A 84 1.22 12.76 -4.88
C ASN A 84 2.10 12.86 -4.45
#